data_06274e5f8154d8cf617d9acc09789501
#
_entry.id   06274e5f8154d8cf617d9acc09789501
#
_cell.length_a   1.000
_cell.length_b   1.000
_cell.length_c   1.000
_cell.angle_alpha   90.00
_cell.angle_beta   90.00
_cell.angle_gamma   90.00
#
_symmetry.space_group_name_H-M   'P 1'
#
loop_
_entity.id
_entity.type
_entity.pdbx_description
1 polymer ?
#
loop_
_entity_poly.entity_id
_entity_poly.type
_entity_poly.pdbx_seq_one_letter_code
_entity_poly.pdbx_strand_id
1 'polypeptide(L)'
;MPKGFGSSVIDAPVDEVWERIRDFNGLPDWHPGIARSEIEDGRASDSIGAVRSLYLQDGEHVRETLLALSDLDRTQTYDMLKGPMAWWNYKATLRVLPITDGDRTYIEWSAEFDAKPEDEAGLIEFVEQGVFQGGFDALKKHFAGN
;
A
#
# COMPACT_ATOMS: atom_id res chain seq x y z
N MET A 1 6.89 2.48 19.49
CA MET A 1 6.87 2.38 18.03
C MET A 1 5.44 2.52 17.53
N PRO A 2 5.10 3.66 16.92
CA PRO A 2 3.75 3.90 16.39
C PRO A 2 3.37 2.87 15.33
N LYS A 3 2.09 2.51 15.32
CA LYS A 3 1.54 1.58 14.35
C LYS A 3 0.24 2.12 13.78
N GLY A 4 0.08 1.97 12.47
CA GLY A 4 -1.17 2.24 11.78
C GLY A 4 -1.77 0.94 11.25
N PHE A 5 -3.08 0.86 11.23
CA PHE A 5 -3.79 -0.32 10.73
C PHE A 5 -5.12 0.11 10.12
N GLY A 6 -5.46 -0.51 9.02
CA GLY A 6 -6.77 -0.36 8.42
C GLY A 6 -7.20 -1.67 7.79
N SER A 7 -8.50 -1.89 7.74
CA SER A 7 -9.06 -3.06 7.06
C SER A 7 -10.40 -2.71 6.44
N SER A 8 -10.78 -3.47 5.44
CA SER A 8 -12.04 -3.26 4.74
C SER A 8 -12.46 -4.53 4.02
N VAL A 9 -13.63 -4.46 3.38
CA VAL A 9 -14.14 -5.54 2.53
C VAL A 9 -14.29 -4.99 1.12
N ILE A 10 -13.72 -5.71 0.16
CA ILE A 10 -13.85 -5.38 -1.26
C ILE A 10 -14.80 -6.39 -1.89
N ASP A 11 -15.80 -5.91 -2.61
CA ASP A 11 -16.81 -6.75 -3.24
C ASP A 11 -16.33 -7.28 -4.59
N ALA A 12 -15.33 -8.13 -4.53
CA ALA A 12 -14.71 -8.79 -5.67
C ALA A 12 -13.96 -10.03 -5.20
N PRO A 13 -13.76 -11.04 -6.08
CA PRO A 13 -13.00 -12.24 -5.72
C PRO A 13 -11.55 -11.92 -5.35
N VAL A 14 -11.01 -12.67 -4.39
CA VAL A 14 -9.68 -12.39 -3.83
C VAL A 14 -8.56 -12.40 -4.88
N ASP A 15 -8.63 -13.28 -5.88
CA ASP A 15 -7.59 -13.35 -6.90
C ASP A 15 -7.60 -12.12 -7.81
N GLU A 16 -8.76 -11.54 -8.06
CA GLU A 16 -8.85 -10.30 -8.85
C GLU A 16 -8.29 -9.11 -8.07
N VAL A 17 -8.61 -9.03 -6.77
CA VAL A 17 -8.07 -7.96 -5.92
C VAL A 17 -6.55 -8.11 -5.78
N TRP A 18 -6.09 -9.34 -5.51
CA TRP A 18 -4.65 -9.60 -5.35
C TRP A 18 -3.88 -9.28 -6.63
N GLU A 19 -4.39 -9.67 -7.78
CA GLU A 19 -3.75 -9.37 -9.07
C GLU A 19 -3.54 -7.87 -9.25
N ARG A 20 -4.53 -7.06 -8.84
CA ARG A 20 -4.43 -5.60 -8.95
C ARG A 20 -3.37 -5.03 -8.01
N ILE A 21 -3.36 -5.45 -6.75
CA ILE A 21 -2.50 -4.83 -5.73
C ILE A 21 -1.10 -5.42 -5.65
N ARG A 22 -0.87 -6.64 -6.17
CA ARG A 22 0.44 -7.28 -6.09
C ARG A 22 1.49 -6.61 -6.95
N ASP A 23 1.10 -5.90 -7.98
CA ASP A 23 2.04 -5.19 -8.84
C ASP A 23 2.59 -3.98 -8.09
N PHE A 24 3.83 -4.11 -7.63
CA PHE A 24 4.50 -3.07 -6.84
C PHE A 24 4.59 -1.74 -7.59
N ASN A 25 4.69 -1.79 -8.92
CA ASN A 25 4.73 -0.60 -9.77
C ASN A 25 3.33 -0.12 -10.16
N GLY A 26 2.29 -0.85 -9.81
CA GLY A 26 0.92 -0.55 -10.21
C GLY A 26 0.14 0.35 -9.26
N LEU A 27 0.77 0.86 -8.21
CA LEU A 27 0.07 1.67 -7.20
C LEU A 27 -0.68 2.86 -7.76
N PRO A 28 -0.15 3.62 -8.75
CA PRO A 28 -0.91 4.74 -9.34
C PRO A 28 -2.20 4.31 -10.04
N ASP A 29 -2.29 3.05 -10.46
CA ASP A 29 -3.45 2.56 -11.21
C ASP A 29 -4.67 2.40 -10.32
N TRP A 30 -4.47 2.33 -9.01
CA TRP A 30 -5.60 2.15 -8.10
C TRP A 30 -5.59 3.11 -6.90
N HIS A 31 -4.46 3.67 -6.48
CA HIS A 31 -4.41 4.59 -5.33
C HIS A 31 -4.37 6.04 -5.81
N PRO A 32 -5.37 6.86 -5.47
CA PRO A 32 -5.49 8.23 -6.02
C PRO A 32 -4.43 9.20 -5.51
N GLY A 33 -3.75 8.90 -4.42
CA GLY A 33 -2.69 9.75 -3.88
C GLY A 33 -1.40 9.71 -4.68
N ILE A 34 -1.25 8.74 -5.59
CA ILE A 34 -0.02 8.50 -6.32
C ILE A 34 -0.19 8.91 -7.78
N ALA A 35 0.61 9.86 -8.25
CA ALA A 35 0.52 10.35 -9.64
C ALA A 35 1.22 9.41 -10.61
N ARG A 36 2.39 8.90 -10.27
CA ARG A 36 3.13 7.96 -11.12
C ARG A 36 4.14 7.16 -10.31
N SER A 37 4.57 6.04 -10.88
CA SER A 37 5.55 5.14 -10.28
C SER A 37 6.44 4.54 -11.36
N GLU A 38 7.71 4.34 -11.05
CA GLU A 38 8.62 3.59 -11.91
C GLU A 38 9.61 2.79 -11.05
N ILE A 39 9.98 1.60 -11.52
CA ILE A 39 10.96 0.78 -10.84
C ILE A 39 12.36 1.23 -11.26
N GLU A 40 13.20 1.51 -10.27
CA GLU A 40 14.57 1.94 -10.51
C GLU A 40 15.42 0.82 -11.11
N ASP A 41 16.43 1.19 -11.88
CA ASP A 41 17.44 0.29 -12.44
C ASP A 41 16.89 -0.80 -13.37
N GLY A 42 15.67 -0.61 -13.90
CA GLY A 42 15.08 -1.54 -14.85
C GLY A 42 14.76 -2.92 -14.28
N ARG A 43 14.68 -3.06 -12.97
CA ARG A 43 14.37 -4.34 -12.33
C ARG A 43 12.89 -4.70 -12.51
N ALA A 44 12.57 -5.97 -12.42
CA ALA A 44 11.19 -6.42 -12.44
C ALA A 44 10.45 -5.95 -11.19
N SER A 45 9.16 -5.60 -11.33
CA SER A 45 8.36 -5.06 -10.23
C SER A 45 8.09 -6.07 -9.11
N ASP A 46 8.28 -7.36 -9.37
CA ASP A 46 8.12 -8.42 -8.37
C ASP A 46 9.47 -8.93 -7.82
N SER A 47 10.55 -8.27 -8.17
CA SER A 47 11.89 -8.62 -7.69
C SER A 47 12.10 -8.08 -6.28
N ILE A 48 12.42 -8.96 -5.34
CA ILE A 48 12.74 -8.54 -3.96
C ILE A 48 13.97 -7.64 -4.00
N GLY A 49 13.88 -6.49 -3.32
CA GLY A 49 14.88 -5.45 -3.38
C GLY A 49 14.63 -4.38 -4.45
N ALA A 50 13.63 -4.57 -5.30
CA ALA A 50 13.25 -3.54 -6.26
C ALA A 50 12.80 -2.27 -5.53
N VAL A 51 13.21 -1.13 -6.05
CA VAL A 51 12.82 0.18 -5.49
C VAL A 51 11.84 0.84 -6.45
N ARG A 52 10.65 1.19 -5.93
CA ARG A 52 9.73 2.01 -6.73
C ARG A 52 9.91 3.47 -6.37
N SER A 53 10.01 4.28 -7.40
CA SER A 53 10.11 5.73 -7.30
C SER A 53 8.72 6.29 -7.55
N LEU A 54 8.07 6.77 -6.47
CA LEU A 54 6.71 7.28 -6.50
C LEU A 54 6.71 8.79 -6.51
N TYR A 55 5.73 9.35 -7.20
CA TYR A 55 5.48 10.79 -7.15
C TYR A 55 4.04 11.00 -6.71
N LEU A 56 3.88 11.75 -5.62
CA LEU A 56 2.57 12.12 -5.09
C LEU A 56 1.93 13.16 -6.00
N GLN A 57 0.64 13.44 -5.80
CA GLN A 57 -0.09 14.40 -6.64
C GLN A 57 0.49 15.82 -6.54
N ASP A 58 1.12 16.17 -5.42
CA ASP A 58 1.77 17.47 -5.22
C ASP A 58 3.21 17.52 -5.75
N GLY A 59 3.70 16.42 -6.36
CA GLY A 59 5.04 16.35 -6.91
C GLY A 59 6.11 15.84 -5.94
N GLU A 60 5.77 15.61 -4.68
CA GLU A 60 6.73 15.09 -3.71
C GLU A 60 7.18 13.68 -4.10
N HIS A 61 8.46 13.39 -3.86
CA HIS A 61 9.10 12.15 -4.26
C HIS A 61 9.21 11.19 -3.08
N VAL A 62 8.77 9.94 -3.31
CA VAL A 62 8.85 8.86 -2.32
C VAL A 62 9.59 7.68 -2.96
N ARG A 63 10.47 7.04 -2.21
CA ARG A 63 11.16 5.82 -2.66
C ARG A 63 10.90 4.71 -1.67
N GLU A 64 10.51 3.54 -2.18
CA GLU A 64 10.14 2.39 -1.37
C GLU A 64 10.76 1.11 -1.92
N THR A 65 11.23 0.24 -1.02
CA THR A 65 11.84 -1.04 -1.39
C THR A 65 10.86 -2.18 -1.17
N LEU A 66 10.71 -3.06 -2.15
CA LEU A 66 9.95 -4.30 -1.99
C LEU A 66 10.77 -5.26 -1.14
N LEU A 67 10.32 -5.54 0.07
CA LEU A 67 11.01 -6.41 1.03
C LEU A 67 10.56 -7.86 0.94
N ALA A 68 9.27 -8.09 0.66
CA ALA A 68 8.70 -9.42 0.57
C ALA A 68 7.46 -9.40 -0.30
N LEU A 69 7.24 -10.47 -1.04
CA LEU A 69 6.04 -10.66 -1.85
C LEU A 69 5.72 -12.15 -1.87
N SER A 70 4.53 -12.52 -1.44
CA SER A 70 4.08 -13.90 -1.42
C SER A 70 2.72 -14.02 -2.12
N ASP A 71 2.69 -14.71 -3.27
CA ASP A 71 1.43 -15.02 -3.94
C ASP A 71 0.67 -16.12 -3.20
N LEU A 72 1.38 -16.95 -2.43
CA LEU A 72 0.75 -18.01 -1.64
C LEU A 72 -0.07 -17.42 -0.49
N ASP A 73 0.54 -16.48 0.24
CA ASP A 73 -0.10 -15.84 1.40
C ASP A 73 -0.82 -14.54 1.03
N ARG A 74 -0.66 -14.07 -0.19
CA ARG A 74 -1.19 -12.80 -0.70
C ARG A 74 -0.81 -11.64 0.19
N THR A 75 0.50 -11.48 0.39
CA THR A 75 1.09 -10.40 1.18
C THR A 75 2.17 -9.67 0.40
N GLN A 76 2.28 -8.37 0.66
CA GLN A 76 3.32 -7.53 0.09
C GLN A 76 3.84 -6.62 1.20
N THR A 77 5.14 -6.63 1.43
CA THR A 77 5.80 -5.83 2.48
C THR A 77 6.84 -4.92 1.84
N TYR A 78 6.87 -3.67 2.26
CA TYR A 78 7.81 -2.69 1.73
C TYR A 78 8.24 -1.71 2.82
N ASP A 79 9.37 -1.06 2.60
CA ASP A 79 9.85 0.02 3.45
C ASP A 79 9.75 1.35 2.70
N MET A 80 10.14 2.44 3.37
CA MET A 80 10.25 3.75 2.74
C MET A 80 11.67 4.26 2.93
N LEU A 81 12.39 4.43 1.81
CA LEU A 81 13.77 4.95 1.82
C LEU A 81 13.80 6.47 1.86
N LYS A 82 12.77 7.11 1.29
CA LYS A 82 12.70 8.56 1.16
C LYS A 82 11.25 8.99 1.06
N GLY A 83 10.90 10.08 1.69
CA GLY A 83 9.56 10.67 1.60
C GLY A 83 9.46 11.98 2.38
N PRO A 84 8.39 12.74 2.16
CA PRO A 84 8.19 14.03 2.83
C PRO A 84 7.65 13.92 4.25
N MET A 85 7.19 12.73 4.66
CA MET A 85 6.59 12.53 5.97
C MET A 85 7.64 12.56 7.08
N ALA A 86 7.21 12.96 8.28
CA ALA A 86 8.10 13.15 9.42
C ALA A 86 8.37 11.86 10.20
N TRP A 87 8.30 10.70 9.55
CA TRP A 87 8.64 9.42 10.15
C TRP A 87 9.95 8.85 9.58
N TRP A 88 10.48 7.84 10.26
CA TRP A 88 11.61 7.05 9.78
C TRP A 88 11.42 5.60 10.18
N ASN A 89 12.24 4.70 9.62
CA ASN A 89 12.10 3.25 9.81
C ASN A 89 10.70 2.74 9.48
N TYR A 90 10.09 3.29 8.43
CA TYR A 90 8.74 2.93 8.00
C TYR A 90 8.75 1.58 7.28
N LYS A 91 7.83 0.70 7.70
CA LYS A 91 7.61 -0.58 7.03
C LYS A 91 6.11 -0.87 7.04
N ALA A 92 5.58 -1.29 5.90
CA ALA A 92 4.16 -1.56 5.73
C ALA A 92 3.93 -2.92 5.08
N THR A 93 2.78 -3.52 5.42
CA THR A 93 2.35 -4.79 4.85
C THR A 93 0.89 -4.68 4.40
N LEU A 94 0.65 -5.12 3.18
CA LEU A 94 -0.67 -5.20 2.57
C LEU A 94 -1.02 -6.68 2.42
N ARG A 95 -2.20 -7.10 2.88
CA ARG A 95 -2.61 -8.49 2.84
C ARG A 95 -4.08 -8.62 2.48
N VAL A 96 -4.41 -9.62 1.66
CA VAL A 96 -5.79 -9.96 1.36
C VAL A 96 -6.09 -11.42 1.69
N LEU A 97 -7.33 -11.65 2.10
CA LEU A 97 -7.85 -12.97 2.43
C LEU A 97 -9.22 -13.16 1.78
N PRO A 98 -9.56 -14.38 1.34
CA PRO A 98 -10.87 -14.62 0.77
C PRO A 98 -11.94 -14.60 1.86
N ILE A 99 -13.07 -13.97 1.54
CA ILE A 99 -14.32 -14.13 2.28
C ILE A 99 -15.18 -15.03 1.40
N THR A 100 -15.27 -16.30 1.77
CA THR A 100 -15.96 -17.30 0.95
C THR A 100 -17.45 -17.04 0.86
N ASP A 101 -18.02 -16.48 1.90
CA ASP A 101 -19.42 -16.06 1.91
C ASP A 101 -19.59 -14.83 1.02
N GLY A 102 -20.13 -15.04 -0.18
CA GLY A 102 -20.35 -13.98 -1.16
C GLY A 102 -19.17 -13.73 -2.08
N ASP A 103 -18.11 -14.55 -2.01
CA ASP A 103 -16.94 -14.43 -2.89
C ASP A 103 -16.34 -13.02 -2.90
N ARG A 104 -16.04 -12.53 -1.69
CA ARG A 104 -15.52 -11.18 -1.44
C ARG A 104 -14.11 -11.25 -0.89
N THR A 105 -13.51 -10.11 -0.66
CA THR A 105 -12.13 -10.00 -0.18
C THR A 105 -12.06 -9.18 1.10
N TYR A 106 -11.42 -9.75 2.12
CA TYR A 106 -10.94 -8.99 3.27
C TYR A 106 -9.57 -8.43 2.92
N ILE A 107 -9.37 -7.13 3.14
CA ILE A 107 -8.09 -6.47 2.92
C ILE A 107 -7.65 -5.77 4.19
N GLU A 108 -6.37 -5.91 4.52
CA GLU A 108 -5.77 -5.15 5.62
C GLU A 108 -4.47 -4.53 5.17
N TRP A 109 -4.16 -3.39 5.75
CA TRP A 109 -2.93 -2.66 5.50
C TRP A 109 -2.41 -2.17 6.83
N SER A 110 -1.15 -2.46 7.14
CA SER A 110 -0.55 -2.08 8.40
C SER A 110 0.79 -1.42 8.17
N ALA A 111 1.20 -0.57 9.10
CA ALA A 111 2.51 0.06 9.06
C ALA A 111 3.04 0.24 10.47
N GLU A 112 4.35 0.21 10.60
CA GLU A 112 5.03 0.61 11.83
C GLU A 112 6.17 1.56 11.44
N PHE A 113 6.44 2.52 12.28
CA PHE A 113 7.45 3.54 12.01
C PHE A 113 7.90 4.19 13.32
N ASP A 114 8.96 4.98 13.23
CA ASP A 114 9.40 5.84 14.32
C ASP A 114 9.06 7.28 13.99
N ALA A 115 8.75 8.07 15.01
CA ALA A 115 8.44 9.48 14.86
C ALA A 115 8.70 10.21 16.18
N LYS A 116 8.80 11.53 16.10
CA LYS A 116 8.84 12.34 17.32
C LYS A 116 7.49 12.22 18.04
N PRO A 117 7.49 12.22 19.38
CA PRO A 117 6.22 12.06 20.13
C PRO A 117 5.12 13.03 19.71
N GLU A 118 5.46 14.28 19.42
CA GLU A 118 4.49 15.31 18.99
C GLU A 118 3.89 15.05 17.62
N ASP A 119 4.53 14.20 16.80
CA ASP A 119 4.08 13.90 15.44
C ASP A 119 3.32 12.58 15.34
N GLU A 120 3.40 11.71 16.36
CA GLU A 120 2.87 10.35 16.29
C GLU A 120 1.38 10.29 15.94
N ALA A 121 0.54 11.01 16.68
CA ALA A 121 -0.92 10.94 16.51
C ALA A 121 -1.33 11.41 15.11
N GLY A 122 -0.74 12.48 14.62
CA GLY A 122 -1.04 13.00 13.29
C GLY A 122 -0.58 12.08 12.17
N LEU A 123 0.58 11.43 12.34
CA LEU A 123 1.10 10.50 11.35
C LEU A 123 0.29 9.21 11.30
N ILE A 124 -0.16 8.70 12.45
CA ILE A 124 -1.04 7.54 12.51
C ILE A 124 -2.34 7.85 11.77
N GLU A 125 -2.97 8.99 12.05
CA GLU A 125 -4.20 9.40 11.37
C GLU A 125 -3.96 9.53 9.86
N PHE A 126 -2.87 10.16 9.47
CA PHE A 126 -2.52 10.33 8.06
C PHE A 126 -2.41 8.98 7.34
N VAL A 127 -1.67 8.03 7.91
CA VAL A 127 -1.47 6.74 7.25
C VAL A 127 -2.76 5.91 7.23
N GLU A 128 -3.54 5.93 8.31
CA GLU A 128 -4.77 5.14 8.38
C GLU A 128 -5.88 5.71 7.49
N GLN A 129 -6.09 7.01 7.50
CA GLN A 129 -7.18 7.64 6.74
C GLN A 129 -6.74 8.06 5.34
N GLY A 130 -5.59 8.68 5.23
CA GLY A 130 -5.12 9.21 3.95
C GLY A 130 -4.57 8.12 3.03
N VAL A 131 -3.78 7.20 3.57
CA VAL A 131 -3.14 6.17 2.75
C VAL A 131 -4.02 4.92 2.68
N PHE A 132 -4.31 4.29 3.82
CA PHE A 132 -4.99 3.00 3.84
C PHE A 132 -6.46 3.12 3.44
N GLN A 133 -7.23 3.93 4.13
CA GLN A 133 -8.65 4.07 3.81
C GLN A 133 -8.87 4.65 2.42
N GLY A 134 -8.04 5.62 2.02
CA GLY A 134 -8.09 6.17 0.67
C GLY A 134 -7.88 5.11 -0.40
N GLY A 135 -6.92 4.20 -0.17
CA GLY A 135 -6.68 3.07 -1.06
C GLY A 135 -7.84 2.08 -1.09
N PHE A 136 -8.40 1.75 0.08
CA PHE A 136 -9.54 0.84 0.15
C PHE A 136 -10.76 1.41 -0.58
N ASP A 137 -11.04 2.70 -0.39
CA ASP A 137 -12.19 3.35 -1.05
C ASP A 137 -12.01 3.34 -2.57
N ALA A 138 -10.80 3.56 -3.05
CA ALA A 138 -10.49 3.50 -4.47
C ALA A 138 -10.66 2.09 -5.04
N LEU A 139 -10.22 1.06 -4.32
CA LEU A 139 -10.42 -0.33 -4.73
C LEU A 139 -11.89 -0.70 -4.78
N LYS A 140 -12.67 -0.28 -3.77
CA LYS A 140 -14.12 -0.49 -3.76
C LYS A 140 -14.76 0.10 -5.01
N LYS A 141 -14.39 1.33 -5.33
CA LYS A 141 -14.93 2.03 -6.50
C LYS A 141 -14.51 1.34 -7.80
N HIS A 142 -13.26 0.92 -7.88
CA HIS A 142 -12.72 0.24 -9.07
C HIS A 142 -13.50 -1.04 -9.38
N PHE A 143 -13.76 -1.87 -8.36
CA PHE A 143 -14.45 -3.14 -8.55
C PHE A 143 -15.97 -3.02 -8.60
N ALA A 144 -16.55 -1.91 -8.12
CA ALA A 144 -17.99 -1.66 -8.20
C ALA A 144 -18.39 -0.99 -9.53
N GLY A 145 -17.47 -0.35 -10.20
CA GLY A 145 -17.72 0.50 -11.37
C GLY A 145 -17.87 -0.25 -12.69
N ASN A 146 -18.18 -1.50 -12.66
CA ASN A 146 -18.30 -2.31 -13.89
C ASN A 146 -19.67 -2.18 -14.53
#